data_ef4c03dfea51bab80ff1a0cd78f1fcd7
#
_entry.id   ef4c03dfea51bab80ff1a0cd78f1fcd7
#
_cell.length_a   1.000
_cell.length_b   1.000
_cell.length_c   1.000
_cell.angle_alpha   90.00
_cell.angle_beta   90.00
_cell.angle_gamma   90.00
#
_symmetry.space_group_name_H-M   'P 1'
#
loop_
_entity.id
_entity.type
_entity.pdbx_description
1 polymer ?
#
loop_
_entity_poly.entity_id
_entity_poly.type
_entity_poly.pdbx_seq_one_letter_code
_entity_poly.pdbx_strand_id
1 'polypeptide(L)'
;MFIFYDFIFLIITLVHLPVYLLRRKIHPGFQMRLGILPSGLKLNRPIWIHAVSVGEVMALRNLVRELRIAYPDKRFFISTVTPTGNKIAKGIAKETDFVSYLPLDLSFIVRGVVDKVKPSLFIIMETEIWPNLISCLYRKKIPVVLVNGRLSDRSFKGYRCIKFLLKPLLNKINLFCVQTKMDADRLLHLGVLENRIKITGNMKFDNADYSDKKIASFADKYKTLLELKQEDKLWVAGSTHPGEEEIILDVYKKLLSEFPQLKLLIAPRHPQRASLIEKIVSRFGFRSAFVSTLPFKPCARNPNPVFILDVMGGLLYFYNIASIVFVGGSLIKKGGHNILEPAGLGKPVIFGPYMFNFRDIARLFLENKACVLAHNREELFLNLKDLLRNPGKSTELSERAKTIILENQGATARNLECISKYQRRSIYRV
;
A
#
# COMPACT_ATOMS: atom_id res chain seq x y z
N MET A 1 -11.50 33.02 7.25
CA MET A 1 -11.16 31.59 7.53
C MET A 1 -9.74 31.24 7.08
N PHE A 2 -9.29 31.60 5.87
CA PHE A 2 -7.96 31.24 5.36
C PHE A 2 -6.80 31.88 6.11
N ILE A 3 -6.86 33.17 6.41
CA ILE A 3 -5.80 33.91 7.16
C ILE A 3 -5.61 33.27 8.55
N PHE A 4 -6.70 32.93 9.23
CA PHE A 4 -6.64 32.28 10.54
C PHE A 4 -6.07 30.86 10.46
N TYR A 5 -6.43 30.09 9.43
CA TYR A 5 -5.84 28.78 9.18
C TYR A 5 -4.35 28.90 8.84
N ASP A 6 -3.96 29.82 7.98
CA ASP A 6 -2.55 30.08 7.63
C ASP A 6 -1.74 30.44 8.89
N PHE A 7 -2.30 31.28 9.76
CA PHE A 7 -1.65 31.66 11.01
C PHE A 7 -1.43 30.46 11.94
N ILE A 8 -2.47 29.64 12.16
CA ILE A 8 -2.35 28.42 12.97
C ILE A 8 -1.37 27.44 12.34
N PHE A 9 -1.46 27.21 11.03
CA PHE A 9 -0.57 26.32 10.30
C PHE A 9 0.89 26.77 10.38
N LEU A 10 1.13 28.08 10.29
CA LEU A 10 2.46 28.68 10.43
C LEU A 10 3.01 28.46 11.84
N ILE A 11 2.22 28.72 12.88
CA ILE A 11 2.63 28.48 14.27
C ILE A 11 3.01 27.01 14.47
N ILE A 12 2.15 26.06 14.04
CA ILE A 12 2.42 24.62 14.14
C ILE A 12 3.72 24.27 13.40
N THR A 13 3.90 24.84 12.21
CA THR A 13 5.10 24.59 11.40
C THR A 13 6.35 25.12 12.11
N LEU A 14 6.31 26.33 12.66
CA LEU A 14 7.44 26.94 13.39
C LEU A 14 7.78 26.17 14.66
N VAL A 15 6.79 25.71 15.44
CA VAL A 15 7.00 24.90 16.65
C VAL A 15 7.65 23.55 16.30
N HIS A 16 7.27 22.95 15.19
CA HIS A 16 7.83 21.65 14.78
C HIS A 16 9.13 21.79 13.98
N LEU A 17 9.46 22.96 13.45
CA LEU A 17 10.64 23.18 12.61
C LEU A 17 11.96 22.77 13.31
N PRO A 18 12.23 23.12 14.60
CA PRO A 18 13.44 22.68 15.28
C PRO A 18 13.55 21.16 15.35
N VAL A 19 12.44 20.45 15.60
CA VAL A 19 12.40 18.97 15.63
C VAL A 19 12.69 18.39 14.24
N TYR A 20 12.21 19.02 13.19
CA TYR A 20 12.51 18.61 11.80
C TYR A 20 13.97 18.83 11.43
N LEU A 21 14.56 19.96 11.86
CA LEU A 21 15.97 20.26 11.68
C LEU A 21 16.86 19.27 12.44
N LEU A 22 16.62 19.08 13.73
CA LEU A 22 17.39 18.17 14.60
C LEU A 22 17.34 16.72 14.11
N ARG A 23 16.19 16.28 13.61
CA ARG A 23 16.00 14.91 13.07
C ARG A 23 16.52 14.75 11.64
N ARG A 24 17.18 15.74 11.04
CA ARG A 24 17.63 15.76 9.64
C ARG A 24 16.55 15.32 8.65
N LYS A 25 15.29 15.67 8.91
CA LYS A 25 14.15 15.33 8.05
C LYS A 25 13.98 16.27 6.85
N ILE A 26 14.87 17.25 6.69
CA ILE A 26 14.92 18.08 5.49
C ILE A 26 15.56 17.22 4.40
N HIS A 27 14.71 16.78 3.48
CA HIS A 27 15.15 16.00 2.32
C HIS A 27 15.25 16.91 1.07
N PRO A 28 15.95 16.48 -0.01
CA PRO A 28 16.17 17.32 -1.21
C PRO A 28 14.89 17.89 -1.85
N GLY A 29 13.74 17.32 -1.60
CA GLY A 29 12.46 17.81 -2.11
C GLY A 29 11.78 18.89 -1.26
N PHE A 30 12.41 19.37 -0.18
CA PHE A 30 11.79 20.38 0.70
C PHE A 30 11.47 21.70 -0.03
N GLN A 31 12.33 22.12 -0.97
CA GLN A 31 12.08 23.30 -1.80
C GLN A 31 10.76 23.19 -2.58
N MET A 32 10.41 22.00 -3.08
CA MET A 32 9.13 21.79 -3.77
C MET A 32 7.93 21.98 -2.81
N ARG A 33 8.10 21.67 -1.52
CA ARG A 33 7.08 21.93 -0.50
C ARG A 33 6.88 23.42 -0.24
N LEU A 34 7.90 24.24 -0.46
CA LEU A 34 7.82 25.69 -0.42
C LEU A 34 7.29 26.30 -1.73
N GLY A 35 6.86 25.45 -2.68
CA GLY A 35 6.32 25.89 -3.97
C GLY A 35 7.38 26.22 -5.02
N ILE A 36 8.66 25.96 -4.74
CA ILE A 36 9.76 26.19 -5.69
C ILE A 36 9.79 25.01 -6.67
N LEU A 37 9.17 25.20 -7.82
CA LEU A 37 9.16 24.24 -8.93
C LEU A 37 10.14 24.72 -10.03
N PRO A 38 10.71 23.79 -10.83
CA PRO A 38 11.63 24.13 -11.93
C PRO A 38 11.05 25.19 -12.86
N SER A 39 11.89 26.12 -13.30
CA SER A 39 11.47 27.24 -14.18
C SER A 39 10.94 26.76 -15.53
N GLY A 40 11.54 25.71 -16.08
CA GLY A 40 11.17 25.10 -17.37
C GLY A 40 9.99 24.13 -17.33
N LEU A 41 9.23 24.04 -16.24
CA LEU A 41 8.13 23.08 -16.11
C LEU A 41 6.98 23.42 -17.07
N LYS A 42 6.82 22.62 -18.14
CA LYS A 42 5.76 22.77 -19.16
C LYS A 42 4.83 21.56 -19.12
N LEU A 43 3.71 21.65 -18.43
CA LEU A 43 2.77 20.53 -18.23
C LEU A 43 1.38 20.79 -18.85
N ASN A 44 1.23 21.61 -19.78
CA ASN A 44 -0.03 21.90 -20.50
C ASN A 44 -1.32 21.30 -19.87
N ARG A 45 -1.85 21.92 -18.80
CA ARG A 45 -3.05 21.51 -18.05
C ARG A 45 -3.03 20.02 -17.63
N PRO A 46 -2.07 19.59 -16.80
CA PRO A 46 -1.92 18.19 -16.39
C PRO A 46 -3.10 17.73 -15.53
N ILE A 47 -3.24 16.41 -15.40
CA ILE A 47 -4.01 15.83 -14.30
C ILE A 47 -3.09 15.78 -13.09
N TRP A 48 -3.47 16.49 -12.01
CA TRP A 48 -2.72 16.45 -10.75
C TRP A 48 -3.25 15.33 -9.87
N ILE A 49 -2.39 14.38 -9.51
CA ILE A 49 -2.73 13.25 -8.65
C ILE A 49 -1.94 13.38 -7.34
N HIS A 50 -2.62 13.29 -6.21
CA HIS A 50 -2.00 13.35 -4.90
C HIS A 50 -2.19 12.05 -4.12
N ALA A 51 -1.07 11.51 -3.58
CA ALA A 51 -1.04 10.36 -2.69
C ALA A 51 0.05 10.54 -1.63
N VAL A 52 -0.24 10.29 -0.37
CA VAL A 52 0.66 10.59 0.75
C VAL A 52 1.74 9.53 0.92
N SER A 53 1.33 8.27 0.95
CA SER A 53 2.15 7.13 1.40
C SER A 53 2.47 6.15 0.27
N VAL A 54 3.42 5.24 0.57
CA VAL A 54 3.76 4.10 -0.30
C VAL A 54 2.52 3.28 -0.67
N GLY A 55 1.65 2.99 0.30
CA GLY A 55 0.45 2.18 0.07
C GLY A 55 -0.55 2.83 -0.88
N GLU A 56 -0.72 4.16 -0.76
CA GLU A 56 -1.58 4.94 -1.64
C GLU A 56 -1.01 5.04 -3.07
N VAL A 57 0.30 5.31 -3.21
CA VAL A 57 0.97 5.34 -4.51
C VAL A 57 0.88 3.99 -5.22
N MET A 58 1.05 2.90 -4.49
CA MET A 58 0.88 1.55 -5.05
C MET A 58 -0.56 1.30 -5.49
N ALA A 59 -1.55 1.73 -4.70
CA ALA A 59 -2.96 1.61 -5.08
C ALA A 59 -3.32 2.44 -6.34
N LEU A 60 -2.63 3.58 -6.55
CA LEU A 60 -2.80 4.42 -7.75
C LEU A 60 -2.23 3.80 -9.03
N ARG A 61 -1.35 2.81 -8.95
CA ARG A 61 -0.61 2.30 -10.11
C ARG A 61 -1.52 1.93 -11.28
N ASN A 62 -2.56 1.17 -11.00
CA ASN A 62 -3.53 0.75 -12.01
C ASN A 62 -4.35 1.94 -12.51
N LEU A 63 -4.79 2.83 -11.63
CA LEU A 63 -5.55 4.02 -12.04
C LEU A 63 -4.72 4.94 -12.96
N VAL A 64 -3.44 5.15 -12.66
CA VAL A 64 -2.54 5.95 -13.53
C VAL A 64 -2.36 5.27 -14.89
N ARG A 65 -2.24 3.94 -14.95
CA ARG A 65 -2.19 3.19 -16.20
C ARG A 65 -3.45 3.40 -17.03
N GLU A 66 -4.62 3.23 -16.43
CA GLU A 66 -5.91 3.39 -17.11
C GLU A 66 -6.17 4.84 -17.55
N LEU A 67 -5.78 5.82 -16.70
CA LEU A 67 -5.86 7.23 -17.09
C LEU A 67 -4.97 7.57 -18.28
N ARG A 68 -3.82 6.91 -18.43
CA ARG A 68 -2.95 7.09 -19.62
C ARG A 68 -3.57 6.55 -20.90
N ILE A 69 -4.26 5.41 -20.78
CA ILE A 69 -4.98 4.82 -21.91
C ILE A 69 -6.15 5.72 -22.30
N ALA A 70 -6.92 6.20 -21.32
CA ALA A 70 -8.09 7.04 -21.57
C ALA A 70 -7.73 8.47 -22.03
N TYR A 71 -6.55 8.98 -21.65
CA TYR A 71 -6.11 10.36 -21.94
C TYR A 71 -4.63 10.38 -22.36
N PRO A 72 -4.29 9.86 -23.55
CA PRO A 72 -2.88 9.68 -23.99
C PRO A 72 -2.11 11.01 -24.10
N ASP A 73 -2.79 12.12 -24.41
CA ASP A 73 -2.18 13.44 -24.56
C ASP A 73 -1.99 14.18 -23.24
N LYS A 74 -2.48 13.63 -22.12
CA LYS A 74 -2.37 14.26 -20.82
C LYS A 74 -1.08 13.87 -20.11
N ARG A 75 -0.42 14.88 -19.56
CA ARG A 75 0.70 14.70 -18.62
C ARG A 75 0.17 14.63 -17.21
N PHE A 76 0.91 13.98 -16.34
CA PHE A 76 0.57 13.90 -14.93
C PHE A 76 1.52 14.74 -14.07
N PHE A 77 0.95 15.43 -13.10
CA PHE A 77 1.67 16.00 -11.98
C PHE A 77 1.35 15.17 -10.76
N ILE A 78 2.32 14.37 -10.28
CA ILE A 78 2.10 13.44 -9.16
C ILE A 78 2.76 14.02 -7.92
N SER A 79 1.99 14.28 -6.87
CA SER A 79 2.52 14.79 -5.61
C SER A 79 2.40 13.78 -4.47
N THR A 80 3.43 13.75 -3.62
CA THR A 80 3.49 12.87 -2.44
C THR A 80 3.92 13.65 -1.21
N VAL A 81 3.83 13.03 -0.02
CA VAL A 81 4.33 13.64 1.22
C VAL A 81 5.61 12.97 1.71
N THR A 82 5.74 11.64 1.54
CA THR A 82 6.87 10.88 2.05
C THR A 82 7.97 10.65 1.00
N PRO A 83 9.27 10.65 1.38
CA PRO A 83 10.37 10.35 0.45
C PRO A 83 10.24 8.98 -0.22
N THR A 84 9.83 7.97 0.54
CA THR A 84 9.60 6.62 0.02
C THR A 84 8.45 6.57 -0.99
N GLY A 85 7.33 7.24 -0.71
CA GLY A 85 6.23 7.41 -1.65
C GLY A 85 6.67 8.13 -2.92
N ASN A 86 7.48 9.20 -2.79
CA ASN A 86 8.03 9.93 -3.93
C ASN A 86 8.92 9.06 -4.83
N LYS A 87 9.78 8.22 -4.24
CA LYS A 87 10.62 7.28 -5.00
C LYS A 87 9.77 6.30 -5.81
N ILE A 88 8.68 5.78 -5.24
CA ILE A 88 7.77 4.87 -5.94
C ILE A 88 6.98 5.62 -7.02
N ALA A 89 6.51 6.83 -6.74
CA ALA A 89 5.81 7.67 -7.71
C ALA A 89 6.68 7.96 -8.95
N LYS A 90 7.99 8.19 -8.77
CA LYS A 90 8.95 8.31 -9.88
C LYS A 90 9.03 7.04 -10.73
N GLY A 91 8.88 5.85 -10.14
CA GLY A 91 8.84 4.59 -10.88
C GLY A 91 7.54 4.35 -11.65
N ILE A 92 6.46 5.07 -11.34
CA ILE A 92 5.17 5.02 -12.05
C ILE A 92 5.08 6.12 -13.13
N ALA A 93 5.77 7.24 -12.91
CA ALA A 93 5.79 8.39 -13.80
C ALA A 93 6.56 8.09 -15.11
N LYS A 94 6.10 8.68 -16.22
CA LYS A 94 6.87 8.76 -17.47
C LYS A 94 7.76 10.00 -17.46
N GLU A 95 8.71 10.07 -18.40
CA GLU A 95 9.59 11.25 -18.55
C GLU A 95 8.82 12.54 -18.82
N THR A 96 7.65 12.46 -19.43
CA THR A 96 6.78 13.61 -19.71
C THR A 96 5.98 14.09 -18.49
N ASP A 97 5.95 13.31 -17.40
CA ASP A 97 5.27 13.66 -16.17
C ASP A 97 6.20 14.41 -15.21
N PHE A 98 5.63 14.95 -14.15
CA PHE A 98 6.42 15.55 -13.08
C PHE A 98 6.02 15.01 -11.72
N VAL A 99 7.00 14.55 -10.95
CA VAL A 99 6.80 14.07 -9.58
C VAL A 99 7.32 15.10 -8.59
N SER A 100 6.46 15.54 -7.69
CA SER A 100 6.73 16.57 -6.69
C SER A 100 6.42 16.10 -5.28
N TYR A 101 6.73 16.94 -4.31
CA TYR A 101 6.10 16.87 -3.00
C TYR A 101 4.91 17.81 -2.95
N LEU A 102 3.90 17.46 -2.14
CA LEU A 102 2.77 18.35 -1.91
C LEU A 102 3.28 19.67 -1.30
N PRO A 103 2.87 20.83 -1.82
CA PRO A 103 3.21 22.12 -1.22
C PRO A 103 2.66 22.21 0.22
N LEU A 104 3.32 22.97 1.07
CA LEU A 104 2.76 23.35 2.37
C LEU A 104 1.44 24.07 2.14
N ASP A 105 0.42 23.73 2.93
CA ASP A 105 -0.93 24.24 2.72
C ASP A 105 -1.12 25.68 3.21
N LEU A 106 -0.14 26.54 2.89
CA LEU A 106 -0.21 27.98 3.07
C LEU A 106 -0.78 28.63 1.81
N SER A 107 -1.70 29.56 1.97
CA SER A 107 -2.51 30.11 0.87
C SER A 107 -1.68 30.68 -0.27
N PHE A 108 -0.58 31.40 0.03
CA PHE A 108 0.31 31.99 -0.97
C PHE A 108 1.16 30.95 -1.70
N ILE A 109 1.66 29.92 -0.99
CA ILE A 109 2.43 28.82 -1.58
C ILE A 109 1.53 28.00 -2.53
N VAL A 110 0.36 27.60 -2.02
CA VAL A 110 -0.62 26.84 -2.80
C VAL A 110 -1.04 27.58 -4.05
N ARG A 111 -1.33 28.88 -3.93
CA ARG A 111 -1.71 29.72 -5.08
C ARG A 111 -0.60 29.73 -6.13
N GLY A 112 0.65 29.98 -5.75
CA GLY A 112 1.79 29.98 -6.66
C GLY A 112 1.96 28.65 -7.40
N VAL A 113 1.84 27.53 -6.70
CA VAL A 113 1.92 26.20 -7.31
C VAL A 113 0.77 25.92 -8.27
N VAL A 114 -0.47 26.20 -7.85
CA VAL A 114 -1.66 26.02 -8.71
C VAL A 114 -1.61 26.91 -9.95
N ASP A 115 -1.12 28.13 -9.83
CA ASP A 115 -0.97 29.06 -10.96
C ASP A 115 0.12 28.63 -11.94
N LYS A 116 1.17 27.97 -11.45
CA LYS A 116 2.24 27.42 -12.28
C LYS A 116 1.85 26.10 -12.96
N VAL A 117 1.23 25.18 -12.21
CA VAL A 117 0.83 23.85 -12.72
C VAL A 117 -0.41 23.92 -13.60
N LYS A 118 -1.38 24.78 -13.28
CA LYS A 118 -2.67 24.97 -13.97
C LYS A 118 -3.36 23.61 -14.27
N PRO A 119 -3.62 22.76 -13.27
CA PRO A 119 -4.14 21.42 -13.53
C PRO A 119 -5.55 21.47 -14.15
N SER A 120 -5.87 20.52 -15.03
CA SER A 120 -7.21 20.35 -15.57
C SER A 120 -8.15 19.64 -14.60
N LEU A 121 -7.59 18.83 -13.70
CA LEU A 121 -8.28 18.03 -12.71
C LEU A 121 -7.33 17.76 -11.55
N PHE A 122 -7.85 17.74 -10.32
CA PHE A 122 -7.11 17.30 -9.13
C PHE A 122 -7.74 16.04 -8.56
N ILE A 123 -6.94 14.99 -8.44
CA ILE A 123 -7.35 13.70 -7.87
C ILE A 123 -6.65 13.51 -6.53
N ILE A 124 -7.43 13.28 -5.47
CA ILE A 124 -6.94 12.99 -4.12
C ILE A 124 -7.13 11.51 -3.85
N MET A 125 -6.03 10.83 -3.47
CA MET A 125 -6.09 9.45 -3.01
C MET A 125 -6.41 9.38 -1.52
N GLU A 126 -7.37 8.54 -1.16
CA GLU A 126 -7.88 8.37 0.21
C GLU A 126 -8.42 9.68 0.78
N THR A 127 -8.31 9.91 2.12
CA THR A 127 -8.97 11.08 2.74
C THR A 127 -7.93 12.10 3.20
N GLU A 128 -7.37 12.83 2.25
CA GLU A 128 -6.40 13.91 2.47
C GLU A 128 -7.06 15.25 2.21
N ILE A 129 -7.46 15.95 3.28
CA ILE A 129 -8.18 17.22 3.19
C ILE A 129 -7.23 18.37 3.47
N TRP A 130 -6.86 19.11 2.43
CA TRP A 130 -5.98 20.27 2.46
C TRP A 130 -6.79 21.54 2.21
N PRO A 131 -7.15 22.31 3.26
CA PRO A 131 -8.14 23.41 3.18
C PRO A 131 -7.81 24.51 2.16
N ASN A 132 -6.57 24.96 2.13
CA ASN A 132 -6.16 26.02 1.20
C ASN A 132 -6.09 25.52 -0.24
N LEU A 133 -5.53 24.30 -0.45
CA LEU A 133 -5.42 23.72 -1.77
C LEU A 133 -6.81 23.46 -2.38
N ILE A 134 -7.71 22.81 -1.65
CA ILE A 134 -9.08 22.56 -2.11
C ILE A 134 -9.80 23.86 -2.41
N SER A 135 -9.66 24.88 -1.55
CA SER A 135 -10.31 26.16 -1.75
C SER A 135 -9.72 26.97 -2.89
N CYS A 136 -8.41 26.88 -3.13
CA CYS A 136 -7.76 27.49 -4.27
C CYS A 136 -8.24 26.89 -5.59
N LEU A 137 -8.28 25.56 -5.67
CA LEU A 137 -8.78 24.83 -6.84
C LEU A 137 -10.26 25.14 -7.12
N TYR A 138 -11.09 25.16 -6.08
CA TYR A 138 -12.52 25.55 -6.20
C TYR A 138 -12.69 26.94 -6.77
N ARG A 139 -11.96 27.96 -6.27
CA ARG A 139 -12.01 29.33 -6.80
C ARG A 139 -11.59 29.44 -8.26
N LYS A 140 -10.63 28.58 -8.67
CA LYS A 140 -10.16 28.51 -10.05
C LYS A 140 -11.02 27.59 -10.94
N LYS A 141 -12.15 27.09 -10.40
CA LYS A 141 -13.07 26.19 -11.09
C LYS A 141 -12.39 24.90 -11.60
N ILE A 142 -11.31 24.46 -10.95
CA ILE A 142 -10.62 23.21 -11.22
C ILE A 142 -11.35 22.13 -10.45
N PRO A 143 -11.85 21.08 -11.10
CA PRO A 143 -12.58 20.00 -10.42
C PRO A 143 -11.65 19.21 -9.51
N VAL A 144 -12.19 18.78 -8.36
CA VAL A 144 -11.51 17.95 -7.37
C VAL A 144 -12.30 16.66 -7.20
N VAL A 145 -11.65 15.52 -7.39
CA VAL A 145 -12.23 14.18 -7.19
C VAL A 145 -11.40 13.42 -6.16
N LEU A 146 -12.06 12.95 -5.11
CA LEU A 146 -11.45 12.06 -4.13
C LEU A 146 -11.74 10.62 -4.54
N VAL A 147 -10.68 9.80 -4.68
CA VAL A 147 -10.75 8.39 -5.07
C VAL A 147 -10.28 7.48 -3.95
N ASN A 148 -10.81 6.26 -3.92
CA ASN A 148 -10.51 5.27 -2.90
C ASN A 148 -10.72 5.80 -1.48
N GLY A 149 -11.74 6.65 -1.29
CA GLY A 149 -12.01 7.37 -0.06
C GLY A 149 -12.29 6.43 1.12
N ARG A 150 -11.62 6.68 2.24
CA ARG A 150 -11.78 5.92 3.47
C ARG A 150 -11.72 6.84 4.67
N LEU A 151 -12.65 6.68 5.60
CA LEU A 151 -12.68 7.40 6.86
C LEU A 151 -12.53 6.42 8.03
N SER A 152 -11.40 6.47 8.74
CA SER A 152 -11.23 5.68 9.97
C SER A 152 -12.14 6.17 11.09
N ASP A 153 -12.43 5.30 12.07
CA ASP A 153 -13.23 5.67 13.26
C ASP A 153 -12.63 6.89 13.99
N ARG A 154 -11.31 6.92 14.11
CA ARG A 154 -10.58 8.02 14.74
C ARG A 154 -10.74 9.32 13.96
N SER A 155 -10.56 9.28 12.65
CA SER A 155 -10.71 10.46 11.78
C SER A 155 -12.14 10.96 11.78
N PHE A 156 -13.13 10.04 11.70
CA PHE A 156 -14.53 10.40 11.74
C PHE A 156 -14.92 11.10 13.05
N LYS A 157 -14.48 10.56 14.21
CA LYS A 157 -14.70 11.19 15.51
C LYS A 157 -14.13 12.62 15.55
N GLY A 158 -12.88 12.81 15.09
CA GLY A 158 -12.26 14.13 15.03
C GLY A 158 -12.98 15.10 14.09
N TYR A 159 -13.33 14.65 12.89
CA TYR A 159 -14.04 15.46 11.89
C TYR A 159 -15.45 15.86 12.35
N ARG A 160 -16.13 15.00 13.10
CA ARG A 160 -17.43 15.31 13.69
C ARG A 160 -17.38 16.50 14.66
N CYS A 161 -16.32 16.61 15.46
CA CYS A 161 -16.14 17.74 16.37
C CYS A 161 -16.01 19.10 15.66
N ILE A 162 -15.43 19.09 14.45
CA ILE A 162 -15.22 20.31 13.65
C ILE A 162 -16.13 20.34 12.42
N LYS A 163 -17.24 19.63 12.42
CA LYS A 163 -18.16 19.49 11.28
C LYS A 163 -18.58 20.82 10.68
N PHE A 164 -18.85 21.84 11.51
CA PHE A 164 -19.29 23.14 11.05
C PHE A 164 -18.25 23.88 10.20
N LEU A 165 -16.95 23.68 10.48
CA LEU A 165 -15.84 24.19 9.66
C LEU A 165 -15.58 23.33 8.45
N LEU A 166 -15.74 22.00 8.59
CA LEU A 166 -15.39 21.04 7.58
C LEU A 166 -16.45 20.92 6.47
N LYS A 167 -17.74 21.01 6.80
CA LYS A 167 -18.84 20.91 5.82
C LYS A 167 -18.72 21.85 4.62
N PRO A 168 -18.46 23.16 4.78
CA PRO A 168 -18.29 24.07 3.64
C PRO A 168 -17.06 23.71 2.80
N LEU A 169 -16.02 23.13 3.40
CA LEU A 169 -14.81 22.71 2.70
C LEU A 169 -15.05 21.44 1.89
N LEU A 170 -15.66 20.43 2.51
CA LEU A 170 -16.00 19.16 1.84
C LEU A 170 -16.89 19.41 0.62
N ASN A 171 -17.83 20.32 0.72
CA ASN A 171 -18.72 20.68 -0.40
C ASN A 171 -18.04 21.48 -1.52
N LYS A 172 -16.74 21.77 -1.45
CA LYS A 172 -15.92 22.25 -2.57
C LYS A 172 -15.35 21.11 -3.42
N ILE A 173 -15.32 19.89 -2.88
CA ILE A 173 -14.93 18.68 -3.61
C ILE A 173 -16.10 18.25 -4.49
N ASN A 174 -15.82 17.98 -5.75
CA ASN A 174 -16.87 17.69 -6.75
C ASN A 174 -17.43 16.27 -6.59
N LEU A 175 -16.59 15.30 -6.25
CA LEU A 175 -17.00 13.90 -6.10
C LEU A 175 -16.12 13.17 -5.09
N PHE A 176 -16.75 12.30 -4.31
CA PHE A 176 -16.14 11.36 -3.39
C PHE A 176 -16.42 9.94 -3.88
N CYS A 177 -15.40 9.26 -4.38
CA CYS A 177 -15.44 7.84 -4.70
C CYS A 177 -14.91 7.07 -3.49
N VAL A 178 -15.79 6.46 -2.71
CA VAL A 178 -15.46 5.82 -1.42
C VAL A 178 -15.43 4.30 -1.50
N GLN A 179 -14.72 3.67 -0.55
CA GLN A 179 -14.53 2.24 -0.55
C GLN A 179 -15.79 1.47 -0.15
N THR A 180 -16.49 1.93 0.88
CA THR A 180 -17.60 1.21 1.50
C THR A 180 -18.83 2.08 1.74
N LYS A 181 -19.98 1.44 1.99
CA LYS A 181 -21.19 2.11 2.44
C LYS A 181 -20.96 2.87 3.76
N MET A 182 -20.19 2.31 4.68
CA MET A 182 -19.85 2.97 5.94
C MET A 182 -19.09 4.29 5.71
N ASP A 183 -18.16 4.34 4.74
CA ASP A 183 -17.46 5.57 4.40
C ASP A 183 -18.43 6.61 3.79
N ALA A 184 -19.37 6.16 2.95
CA ALA A 184 -20.42 7.01 2.40
C ALA A 184 -21.31 7.61 3.51
N ASP A 185 -21.79 6.78 4.43
CA ASP A 185 -22.64 7.20 5.56
C ASP A 185 -21.90 8.20 6.46
N ARG A 186 -20.61 8.01 6.69
CA ARG A 186 -19.75 8.96 7.44
C ARG A 186 -19.66 10.32 6.75
N LEU A 187 -19.48 10.35 5.42
CA LEU A 187 -19.44 11.59 4.65
C LEU A 187 -20.79 12.32 4.66
N LEU A 188 -21.90 11.58 4.52
CA LEU A 188 -23.26 12.13 4.66
C LEU A 188 -23.43 12.78 6.04
N HIS A 189 -22.98 12.09 7.08
CA HIS A 189 -23.04 12.61 8.46
C HIS A 189 -22.21 13.88 8.65
N LEU A 190 -21.08 14.01 7.92
CA LEU A 190 -20.27 15.23 7.90
C LEU A 190 -20.89 16.35 7.05
N GLY A 191 -21.98 16.08 6.34
CA GLY A 191 -22.76 17.05 5.57
C GLY A 191 -22.32 17.20 4.11
N VAL A 192 -21.68 16.18 3.55
CA VAL A 192 -21.48 16.06 2.10
C VAL A 192 -22.82 15.71 1.43
N LEU A 193 -23.09 16.32 0.29
CA LEU A 193 -24.32 16.05 -0.48
C LEU A 193 -24.28 14.63 -1.08
N GLU A 194 -25.37 13.89 -0.99
CA GLU A 194 -25.48 12.50 -1.44
C GLU A 194 -25.11 12.31 -2.91
N ASN A 195 -25.55 13.22 -3.78
CA ASN A 195 -25.23 13.19 -5.21
C ASN A 195 -23.74 13.36 -5.53
N ARG A 196 -22.90 13.71 -4.55
CA ARG A 196 -21.45 13.80 -4.64
C ARG A 196 -20.71 12.60 -4.06
N ILE A 197 -21.43 11.56 -3.65
CA ILE A 197 -20.84 10.36 -3.09
C ILE A 197 -21.15 9.17 -4.02
N LYS A 198 -20.11 8.37 -4.33
CA LYS A 198 -20.22 7.12 -5.08
C LYS A 198 -19.43 6.04 -4.37
N ILE A 199 -20.03 4.88 -4.15
CA ILE A 199 -19.34 3.71 -3.62
C ILE A 199 -18.69 3.02 -4.83
N THR A 200 -17.36 3.02 -4.86
CA THR A 200 -16.58 2.46 -5.97
C THR A 200 -15.77 1.23 -5.59
N GLY A 201 -15.67 0.92 -4.28
CA GLY A 201 -14.85 -0.18 -3.79
C GLY A 201 -13.39 0.22 -3.53
N ASN A 202 -12.60 -0.75 -3.07
CA ASN A 202 -11.20 -0.53 -2.71
C ASN A 202 -10.26 -0.94 -3.85
N MET A 203 -9.57 0.03 -4.42
CA MET A 203 -8.63 -0.16 -5.54
C MET A 203 -7.45 -1.09 -5.22
N LYS A 204 -7.19 -1.39 -3.94
CA LYS A 204 -6.14 -2.34 -3.54
C LYS A 204 -6.43 -3.76 -4.05
N PHE A 205 -7.71 -4.13 -4.21
CA PHE A 205 -8.10 -5.44 -4.76
C PHE A 205 -7.76 -5.58 -6.24
N ASP A 206 -7.80 -4.51 -7.00
CA ASP A 206 -7.45 -4.53 -8.43
C ASP A 206 -5.94 -4.74 -8.67
N ASN A 207 -5.11 -4.45 -7.65
CA ASN A 207 -3.68 -4.74 -7.69
C ASN A 207 -3.37 -6.21 -7.35
N ALA A 208 -4.36 -6.98 -6.96
CA ALA A 208 -4.25 -8.40 -6.61
C ALA A 208 -4.49 -9.34 -7.82
N ASP A 209 -4.58 -8.79 -9.02
CA ASP A 209 -4.58 -9.59 -10.25
C ASP A 209 -3.15 -10.01 -10.57
N TYR A 210 -2.83 -11.24 -10.17
CA TYR A 210 -1.54 -11.89 -10.41
C TYR A 210 -1.61 -12.94 -11.52
N SER A 211 -2.56 -12.83 -12.43
CA SER A 211 -2.67 -13.65 -13.65
C SER A 211 -1.53 -13.40 -14.64
N ASP A 212 -0.59 -12.52 -14.31
CA ASP A 212 0.58 -12.21 -15.14
C ASP A 212 1.38 -13.49 -15.41
N LYS A 213 1.38 -13.92 -16.68
CA LYS A 213 2.14 -15.07 -17.17
C LYS A 213 3.63 -15.04 -16.76
N LYS A 214 4.18 -13.85 -16.52
CA LYS A 214 5.55 -13.70 -15.99
C LYS A 214 5.70 -14.29 -14.59
N ILE A 215 4.70 -14.12 -13.69
CA ILE A 215 4.80 -14.68 -12.34
C ILE A 215 4.81 -16.20 -12.42
N ALA A 216 3.95 -16.78 -13.24
CA ALA A 216 3.90 -18.22 -13.47
C ALA A 216 5.20 -18.73 -14.10
N SER A 217 5.75 -18.04 -15.12
CA SER A 217 6.97 -18.47 -15.81
C SER A 217 8.24 -18.45 -14.93
N PHE A 218 8.24 -17.66 -13.86
CA PHE A 218 9.35 -17.67 -12.90
C PHE A 218 9.22 -18.74 -11.81
N ALA A 219 8.06 -19.39 -11.67
CA ALA A 219 7.84 -20.41 -10.62
C ALA A 219 8.86 -21.52 -10.67
N ASP A 220 9.05 -22.13 -11.84
CA ASP A 220 9.98 -23.26 -12.01
C ASP A 220 11.44 -22.83 -11.82
N LYS A 221 11.79 -21.63 -12.30
CA LYS A 221 13.11 -21.05 -12.05
C LYS A 221 13.40 -20.96 -10.55
N TYR A 222 12.47 -20.43 -9.75
CA TYR A 222 12.68 -20.27 -8.30
C TYR A 222 12.60 -21.59 -7.55
N LYS A 223 11.77 -22.55 -7.99
CA LYS A 223 11.79 -23.91 -7.44
C LYS A 223 13.16 -24.57 -7.64
N THR A 224 13.68 -24.51 -8.86
CA THR A 224 15.03 -25.02 -9.18
C THR A 224 16.10 -24.31 -8.38
N LEU A 225 16.01 -22.96 -8.26
CA LEU A 225 16.97 -22.17 -7.51
C LEU A 225 17.03 -22.51 -6.02
N LEU A 226 15.88 -22.82 -5.42
CA LEU A 226 15.77 -23.28 -4.03
C LEU A 226 15.96 -24.80 -3.88
N GLU A 227 16.23 -25.53 -4.96
CA GLU A 227 16.34 -27.00 -5.00
C GLU A 227 15.11 -27.69 -4.36
N LEU A 228 13.92 -27.16 -4.61
CA LEU A 228 12.68 -27.75 -4.07
C LEU A 228 12.31 -29.01 -4.83
N LYS A 229 12.14 -30.09 -4.09
CA LYS A 229 11.61 -31.36 -4.60
C LYS A 229 10.07 -31.32 -4.61
N GLN A 230 9.47 -32.30 -5.26
CA GLN A 230 8.01 -32.39 -5.38
C GLN A 230 7.30 -32.53 -4.02
N GLU A 231 7.92 -33.25 -3.08
CA GLU A 231 7.43 -33.48 -1.72
C GLU A 231 7.66 -32.28 -0.78
N ASP A 232 8.54 -31.34 -1.13
CA ASP A 232 8.88 -30.21 -0.27
C ASP A 232 7.70 -29.25 -0.13
N LYS A 233 7.50 -28.74 1.08
CA LYS A 233 6.54 -27.68 1.41
C LYS A 233 7.31 -26.43 1.75
N LEU A 234 7.01 -25.33 1.04
CA LEU A 234 7.66 -24.05 1.31
C LEU A 234 6.77 -23.14 2.17
N TRP A 235 7.20 -22.86 3.37
CA TRP A 235 6.63 -21.79 4.21
C TRP A 235 7.37 -20.49 3.94
N VAL A 236 6.66 -19.47 3.46
CA VAL A 236 7.22 -18.13 3.22
C VAL A 236 6.75 -17.20 4.32
N ALA A 237 7.67 -16.65 5.08
CA ALA A 237 7.44 -15.57 6.05
C ALA A 237 7.82 -14.23 5.40
N GLY A 238 6.81 -13.54 4.86
CA GLY A 238 7.01 -12.34 4.06
C GLY A 238 6.88 -11.06 4.86
N SER A 239 7.73 -10.08 4.54
CA SER A 239 7.74 -8.74 5.15
C SER A 239 7.92 -8.75 6.67
N THR A 240 8.83 -9.58 7.18
CA THR A 240 9.08 -9.72 8.62
C THR A 240 9.79 -8.49 9.23
N HIS A 241 9.63 -8.33 10.52
CA HIS A 241 10.22 -7.26 11.33
C HIS A 241 10.97 -7.84 12.55
N PRO A 242 11.87 -7.05 13.19
CA PRO A 242 12.58 -7.46 14.42
C PRO A 242 11.64 -8.02 15.47
N GLY A 243 11.93 -9.21 15.98
CA GLY A 243 11.15 -9.93 16.99
C GLY A 243 10.21 -10.98 16.40
N GLU A 244 9.91 -10.93 15.11
CA GLU A 244 9.10 -11.97 14.44
C GLU A 244 9.98 -13.14 13.98
N GLU A 245 11.21 -12.84 13.55
CA GLU A 245 12.12 -13.86 13.00
C GLU A 245 12.46 -14.93 14.06
N GLU A 246 12.62 -14.55 15.32
CA GLU A 246 12.86 -15.49 16.43
C GLU A 246 11.64 -16.38 16.68
N ILE A 247 10.43 -15.82 16.59
CA ILE A 247 9.18 -16.59 16.73
C ILE A 247 9.05 -17.59 15.58
N ILE A 248 9.30 -17.13 14.35
CA ILE A 248 9.21 -17.96 13.14
C ILE A 248 10.20 -19.12 13.18
N LEU A 249 11.44 -18.88 13.60
CA LEU A 249 12.48 -19.91 13.69
C LEU A 249 12.20 -20.94 14.79
N ASP A 250 11.66 -20.52 15.93
CA ASP A 250 11.25 -21.45 16.99
C ASP A 250 10.12 -22.36 16.52
N VAL A 251 9.10 -21.80 15.85
CA VAL A 251 8.00 -22.55 15.27
C VAL A 251 8.50 -23.52 14.18
N TYR A 252 9.39 -23.04 13.31
CA TYR A 252 9.99 -23.86 12.25
C TYR A 252 10.75 -25.06 12.82
N LYS A 253 11.57 -24.82 13.85
CA LYS A 253 12.33 -25.89 14.53
C LYS A 253 11.42 -26.97 15.10
N LYS A 254 10.30 -26.57 15.71
CA LYS A 254 9.28 -27.53 16.23
C LYS A 254 8.57 -28.30 15.12
N LEU A 255 8.25 -27.64 14.00
CA LEU A 255 7.57 -28.28 12.88
C LEU A 255 8.46 -29.30 12.16
N LEU A 256 9.76 -29.10 12.08
CA LEU A 256 10.68 -30.00 11.40
C LEU A 256 10.69 -31.44 11.97
N SER A 257 10.35 -31.64 13.25
CA SER A 257 10.23 -32.97 13.84
C SER A 257 9.11 -33.78 13.23
N GLU A 258 8.06 -33.15 12.72
CA GLU A 258 6.90 -33.81 12.10
C GLU A 258 6.88 -33.66 10.56
N PHE A 259 7.49 -32.58 10.06
CA PHE A 259 7.53 -32.26 8.64
C PHE A 259 8.97 -31.99 8.17
N PRO A 260 9.81 -33.04 8.05
CA PRO A 260 11.21 -32.87 7.65
C PRO A 260 11.39 -32.30 6.25
N GLN A 261 10.38 -32.39 5.38
CA GLN A 261 10.33 -31.80 4.04
C GLN A 261 9.93 -30.31 4.05
N LEU A 262 9.66 -29.73 5.22
CA LEU A 262 9.33 -28.30 5.31
C LEU A 262 10.57 -27.45 5.05
N LYS A 263 10.46 -26.47 4.16
CA LYS A 263 11.47 -25.45 3.89
C LYS A 263 10.95 -24.11 4.36
N LEU A 264 11.86 -23.24 4.82
CA LEU A 264 11.52 -21.89 5.29
C LEU A 264 12.24 -20.84 4.45
N LEU A 265 11.48 -19.83 3.97
CA LEU A 265 12.02 -18.61 3.40
C LEU A 265 11.57 -17.42 4.25
N ILE A 266 12.53 -16.63 4.74
CA ILE A 266 12.30 -15.37 5.47
C ILE A 266 12.59 -14.20 4.53
N ALA A 267 11.61 -13.35 4.31
CA ALA A 267 11.74 -12.14 3.53
C ALA A 267 11.53 -10.90 4.43
N PRO A 268 12.59 -10.26 4.91
CA PRO A 268 12.45 -9.08 5.76
C PRO A 268 11.86 -7.89 5.01
N ARG A 269 11.10 -7.05 5.71
CA ARG A 269 10.56 -5.79 5.15
C ARG A 269 11.68 -4.88 4.63
N HIS A 270 12.83 -4.95 5.24
CA HIS A 270 14.03 -4.20 4.86
C HIS A 270 15.16 -5.19 4.56
N PRO A 271 15.48 -5.46 3.28
CA PRO A 271 16.51 -6.44 2.88
C PRO A 271 17.89 -6.18 3.50
N GLN A 272 18.20 -4.93 3.88
CA GLN A 272 19.45 -4.57 4.58
C GLN A 272 19.61 -5.29 5.92
N ARG A 273 18.55 -5.88 6.47
CA ARG A 273 18.58 -6.69 7.68
C ARG A 273 18.99 -8.15 7.45
N ALA A 274 19.21 -8.55 6.23
CA ALA A 274 19.52 -9.95 5.89
C ALA A 274 20.68 -10.52 6.69
N SER A 275 21.80 -9.79 6.84
CA SER A 275 22.95 -10.21 7.64
C SER A 275 22.64 -10.32 9.16
N LEU A 276 21.71 -9.53 9.67
CA LEU A 276 21.25 -9.66 11.07
C LEU A 276 20.42 -10.93 11.23
N ILE A 277 19.53 -11.23 10.27
CA ILE A 277 18.70 -12.44 10.27
C ILE A 277 19.56 -13.69 10.16
N GLU A 278 20.61 -13.68 9.35
CA GLU A 278 21.60 -14.76 9.28
C GLU A 278 22.17 -15.11 10.66
N LYS A 279 22.55 -14.10 11.45
CA LYS A 279 23.02 -14.32 12.83
C LYS A 279 21.95 -14.92 13.73
N ILE A 280 20.67 -14.54 13.55
CA ILE A 280 19.56 -15.13 14.28
C ILE A 280 19.37 -16.60 13.87
N VAL A 281 19.35 -16.89 12.58
CA VAL A 281 19.24 -18.25 12.02
C VAL A 281 20.32 -19.17 12.58
N SER A 282 21.58 -18.70 12.61
CA SER A 282 22.72 -19.45 13.16
C SER A 282 22.55 -19.76 14.66
N ARG A 283 22.01 -18.83 15.45
CA ARG A 283 21.72 -19.06 16.89
C ARG A 283 20.68 -20.16 17.11
N PHE A 284 19.75 -20.38 16.17
CA PHE A 284 18.79 -21.48 16.22
C PHE A 284 19.36 -22.81 15.73
N GLY A 285 20.64 -22.85 15.30
CA GLY A 285 21.32 -24.03 14.81
C GLY A 285 21.07 -24.34 13.32
N PHE A 286 20.51 -23.40 12.58
CA PHE A 286 20.29 -23.53 11.13
C PHE A 286 21.42 -22.85 10.34
N ARG A 287 21.59 -23.33 9.10
CA ARG A 287 22.34 -22.59 8.07
C ARG A 287 21.40 -21.65 7.33
N SER A 288 21.93 -20.54 6.84
CA SER A 288 21.21 -19.62 5.97
C SER A 288 21.73 -19.71 4.55
N ALA A 289 20.85 -19.39 3.58
CA ALA A 289 21.19 -19.19 2.19
C ALA A 289 20.55 -17.89 1.68
N PHE A 290 21.35 -16.94 1.23
CA PHE A 290 20.86 -15.71 0.63
C PHE A 290 20.37 -15.98 -0.79
N VAL A 291 19.19 -15.46 -1.13
CA VAL A 291 18.61 -15.62 -2.46
C VAL A 291 19.49 -15.00 -3.54
N SER A 292 20.19 -13.91 -3.25
CA SER A 292 21.12 -13.26 -4.20
C SER A 292 22.33 -14.12 -4.57
N THR A 293 22.69 -15.12 -3.75
CA THR A 293 23.88 -15.97 -3.95
C THR A 293 23.56 -17.39 -4.41
N LEU A 294 22.30 -17.67 -4.72
CA LEU A 294 21.90 -18.99 -5.22
C LEU A 294 22.36 -19.20 -6.68
N PRO A 295 22.64 -20.45 -7.12
CA PRO A 295 22.36 -21.71 -6.44
C PRO A 295 23.31 -22.01 -5.25
N PHE A 296 22.74 -22.51 -4.18
CA PHE A 296 23.45 -22.88 -2.96
C PHE A 296 24.01 -24.30 -3.10
N LYS A 297 25.30 -24.52 -2.77
CA LYS A 297 25.84 -25.89 -2.74
C LYS A 297 25.40 -26.59 -1.43
N PRO A 298 24.59 -27.66 -1.49
CA PRO A 298 24.17 -28.39 -0.31
C PRO A 298 25.39 -28.92 0.46
N CYS A 299 25.31 -28.88 1.77
CA CYS A 299 26.29 -29.55 2.63
C CYS A 299 25.60 -30.69 3.36
N ALA A 300 26.20 -31.87 3.28
CA ALA A 300 25.66 -33.11 3.85
C ALA A 300 25.27 -33.04 5.35
N ARG A 301 25.89 -32.15 6.10
CA ARG A 301 25.62 -31.99 7.56
C ARG A 301 24.35 -31.20 7.91
N ASN A 302 23.75 -30.43 7.00
CA ASN A 302 22.52 -29.70 7.24
C ASN A 302 21.78 -29.46 5.91
N PRO A 303 20.88 -30.38 5.50
CA PRO A 303 20.25 -30.38 4.19
C PRO A 303 19.14 -29.32 4.03
N ASN A 304 18.71 -28.67 5.11
CA ASN A 304 17.59 -27.72 5.09
C ASN A 304 18.05 -26.31 5.51
N PRO A 305 18.63 -25.52 4.61
CA PRO A 305 18.95 -24.12 4.91
C PRO A 305 17.67 -23.30 5.06
N VAL A 306 17.70 -22.27 5.91
CA VAL A 306 16.72 -21.20 5.93
C VAL A 306 17.08 -20.20 4.84
N PHE A 307 16.20 -20.04 3.86
CA PHE A 307 16.41 -19.07 2.80
C PHE A 307 16.11 -17.65 3.28
N ILE A 308 16.94 -16.67 2.91
CA ILE A 308 16.77 -15.26 3.27
C ILE A 308 16.67 -14.45 1.97
N LEU A 309 15.53 -13.76 1.77
CA LEU A 309 15.36 -12.86 0.63
C LEU A 309 16.02 -11.52 0.94
N ASP A 310 17.20 -11.33 0.42
CA ASP A 310 18.06 -10.16 0.64
C ASP A 310 18.00 -9.12 -0.49
N VAL A 311 17.11 -9.32 -1.47
CA VAL A 311 16.90 -8.42 -2.60
C VAL A 311 15.50 -7.83 -2.62
N MET A 312 15.35 -6.63 -3.21
CA MET A 312 14.06 -5.97 -3.38
C MET A 312 13.29 -6.54 -4.58
N GLY A 313 11.96 -6.71 -4.42
CA GLY A 313 11.05 -6.99 -5.55
C GLY A 313 10.80 -8.48 -5.85
N GLY A 314 11.49 -9.41 -5.17
CA GLY A 314 11.36 -10.84 -5.45
C GLY A 314 10.22 -11.56 -4.70
N LEU A 315 9.64 -10.96 -3.66
CA LEU A 315 8.74 -11.65 -2.72
C LEU A 315 7.51 -12.29 -3.40
N LEU A 316 6.97 -11.63 -4.40
CA LEU A 316 5.78 -12.13 -5.12
C LEU A 316 6.03 -13.48 -5.83
N TYR A 317 7.24 -13.67 -6.36
CA TYR A 317 7.60 -14.95 -6.98
C TYR A 317 7.68 -16.08 -5.94
N PHE A 318 8.19 -15.79 -4.73
CA PHE A 318 8.25 -16.76 -3.65
C PHE A 318 6.86 -17.05 -3.07
N TYR A 319 5.99 -16.04 -2.99
CA TYR A 319 4.57 -16.29 -2.67
C TYR A 319 3.92 -17.22 -3.68
N ASN A 320 4.23 -17.10 -4.97
CA ASN A 320 3.65 -17.95 -6.01
C ASN A 320 4.01 -19.43 -5.84
N ILE A 321 5.20 -19.77 -5.32
CA ILE A 321 5.63 -21.16 -5.07
C ILE A 321 5.43 -21.62 -3.63
N ALA A 322 4.94 -20.74 -2.73
CA ALA A 322 4.70 -21.09 -1.35
C ALA A 322 3.58 -22.13 -1.18
N SER A 323 3.71 -22.98 -0.19
CA SER A 323 2.63 -23.83 0.30
C SER A 323 1.77 -23.10 1.32
N ILE A 324 2.40 -22.29 2.19
CA ILE A 324 1.73 -21.45 3.21
C ILE A 324 2.50 -20.14 3.31
N VAL A 325 1.78 -19.02 3.53
CA VAL A 325 2.37 -17.72 3.71
C VAL A 325 2.01 -17.14 5.08
N PHE A 326 3.03 -16.71 5.82
CA PHE A 326 2.87 -15.81 6.96
C PHE A 326 3.20 -14.38 6.54
N VAL A 327 2.29 -13.44 6.86
CA VAL A 327 2.48 -12.01 6.57
C VAL A 327 2.93 -11.27 7.82
N GLY A 328 4.16 -10.78 7.80
CA GLY A 328 4.84 -10.15 8.92
C GLY A 328 4.36 -8.73 9.24
N GLY A 329 5.00 -8.14 10.28
CA GLY A 329 4.56 -6.88 10.90
C GLY A 329 3.24 -7.04 11.65
N SER A 330 2.78 -8.26 11.81
CA SER A 330 1.44 -8.62 12.30
C SER A 330 1.45 -9.29 13.68
N LEU A 331 2.50 -10.01 14.07
CA LEU A 331 2.69 -10.51 15.46
C LEU A 331 3.23 -9.43 16.39
N ILE A 332 3.75 -8.36 15.84
CA ILE A 332 4.25 -7.19 16.58
C ILE A 332 3.49 -5.92 16.13
N LYS A 333 3.51 -4.88 16.93
CA LYS A 333 2.75 -3.63 16.70
C LYS A 333 3.33 -2.77 15.55
N LYS A 334 3.43 -3.36 14.32
CA LYS A 334 3.88 -2.65 13.10
C LYS A 334 2.75 -2.41 12.10
N GLY A 335 1.59 -3.07 12.28
CA GLY A 335 0.38 -2.80 11.51
C GLY A 335 0.11 -3.74 10.35
N GLY A 336 0.93 -4.80 10.23
CA GLY A 336 0.80 -5.79 9.17
C GLY A 336 1.17 -5.28 7.79
N HIS A 337 1.27 -6.22 6.86
CA HIS A 337 1.54 -5.96 5.45
C HIS A 337 0.42 -6.48 4.55
N ASN A 338 0.60 -6.37 3.24
CA ASN A 338 -0.41 -6.68 2.23
C ASN A 338 -0.70 -8.19 2.18
N ILE A 339 -1.89 -8.60 2.61
CA ILE A 339 -2.35 -9.99 2.53
C ILE A 339 -2.97 -10.32 1.16
N LEU A 340 -3.31 -9.32 0.35
CA LEU A 340 -3.91 -9.54 -0.96
C LEU A 340 -2.93 -10.19 -1.95
N GLU A 341 -1.62 -9.95 -1.79
CA GLU A 341 -0.59 -10.53 -2.65
C GLU A 341 -0.58 -12.07 -2.58
N PRO A 342 -0.35 -12.69 -1.42
CA PRO A 342 -0.37 -14.15 -1.34
C PRO A 342 -1.78 -14.71 -1.57
N ALA A 343 -2.83 -14.04 -1.13
CA ALA A 343 -4.21 -14.46 -1.35
C ALA A 343 -4.58 -14.49 -2.84
N GLY A 344 -4.19 -13.47 -3.61
CA GLY A 344 -4.42 -13.39 -5.06
C GLY A 344 -3.67 -14.48 -5.84
N LEU A 345 -2.54 -14.95 -5.30
CA LEU A 345 -1.80 -16.11 -5.82
C LEU A 345 -2.39 -17.46 -5.36
N GLY A 346 -3.51 -17.45 -4.64
CA GLY A 346 -4.18 -18.66 -4.16
C GLY A 346 -3.41 -19.37 -3.07
N LYS A 347 -2.74 -18.63 -2.18
CA LYS A 347 -2.00 -19.22 -1.06
C LYS A 347 -2.76 -19.05 0.24
N PRO A 348 -2.78 -20.05 1.12
CA PRO A 348 -3.31 -19.91 2.46
C PRO A 348 -2.46 -18.90 3.24
N VAL A 349 -3.14 -17.92 3.88
CA VAL A 349 -2.50 -16.80 4.55
C VAL A 349 -2.72 -16.88 6.05
N ILE A 350 -1.62 -16.74 6.81
CA ILE A 350 -1.63 -16.56 8.26
C ILE A 350 -1.08 -15.18 8.58
N PHE A 351 -1.64 -14.49 9.56
CA PHE A 351 -1.12 -13.25 10.09
C PHE A 351 -1.44 -13.08 11.59
N GLY A 352 -0.75 -12.14 12.24
CA GLY A 352 -0.94 -11.84 13.66
C GLY A 352 -2.02 -10.75 13.91
N PRO A 353 -2.29 -10.39 15.17
CA PRO A 353 -3.40 -9.52 15.56
C PRO A 353 -3.21 -8.04 15.18
N TYR A 354 -2.00 -7.63 14.83
CA TYR A 354 -1.70 -6.22 14.57
C TYR A 354 -1.77 -5.88 13.08
N MET A 355 -3.01 -5.82 12.53
CA MET A 355 -3.28 -5.53 11.11
C MET A 355 -3.88 -4.13 10.88
N PHE A 356 -3.52 -3.13 11.68
CA PHE A 356 -4.18 -1.81 11.62
C PHE A 356 -3.93 -1.03 10.31
N ASN A 357 -2.86 -1.33 9.53
CA ASN A 357 -2.66 -0.76 8.20
C ASN A 357 -3.57 -1.40 7.13
N PHE A 358 -4.05 -2.63 7.39
CA PHE A 358 -4.92 -3.42 6.50
C PHE A 358 -6.18 -3.89 7.23
N ARG A 359 -6.64 -3.15 8.25
CA ARG A 359 -7.72 -3.56 9.17
C ARG A 359 -8.97 -4.07 8.44
N ASP A 360 -9.47 -3.29 7.49
CA ASP A 360 -10.75 -3.61 6.84
C ASP A 360 -10.61 -4.84 5.93
N ILE A 361 -9.47 -4.97 5.24
CA ILE A 361 -9.15 -6.15 4.42
C ILE A 361 -8.99 -7.38 5.31
N ALA A 362 -8.22 -7.28 6.40
CA ALA A 362 -8.03 -8.39 7.34
C ALA A 362 -9.36 -8.83 7.98
N ARG A 363 -10.20 -7.87 8.37
CA ARG A 363 -11.54 -8.15 8.91
C ARG A 363 -12.40 -8.88 7.89
N LEU A 364 -12.47 -8.39 6.65
CA LEU A 364 -13.23 -9.02 5.57
C LEU A 364 -12.80 -10.48 5.35
N PHE A 365 -11.50 -10.75 5.33
CA PHE A 365 -10.96 -12.09 5.15
C PHE A 365 -11.25 -13.01 6.35
N LEU A 366 -11.19 -12.49 7.59
CA LEU A 366 -11.51 -13.25 8.80
C LEU A 366 -13.01 -13.60 8.88
N GLU A 367 -13.89 -12.63 8.63
CA GLU A 367 -15.35 -12.82 8.63
C GLU A 367 -15.78 -13.89 7.62
N ASN A 368 -15.07 -13.98 6.48
CA ASN A 368 -15.32 -14.98 5.43
C ASN A 368 -14.46 -16.24 5.57
N LYS A 369 -13.74 -16.43 6.68
CA LYS A 369 -12.88 -17.61 6.94
C LYS A 369 -11.90 -17.88 5.78
N ALA A 370 -11.33 -16.82 5.21
CA ALA A 370 -10.42 -16.86 4.06
C ALA A 370 -8.94 -16.69 4.44
N CYS A 371 -8.65 -16.62 5.72
CA CYS A 371 -7.31 -16.54 6.29
C CYS A 371 -7.31 -17.07 7.73
N VAL A 372 -6.13 -17.17 8.32
CA VAL A 372 -5.94 -17.64 9.68
C VAL A 372 -5.29 -16.57 10.53
N LEU A 373 -5.86 -16.29 11.70
CA LEU A 373 -5.28 -15.40 12.71
C LEU A 373 -4.48 -16.23 13.73
N ALA A 374 -3.26 -15.80 14.02
CA ALA A 374 -2.43 -16.37 15.08
C ALA A 374 -2.05 -15.25 16.07
N HIS A 375 -2.54 -15.31 17.31
CA HIS A 375 -2.28 -14.26 18.30
C HIS A 375 -0.87 -14.30 18.87
N ASN A 376 -0.24 -15.46 18.85
CA ASN A 376 1.05 -15.73 19.47
C ASN A 376 1.78 -16.88 18.77
N ARG A 377 2.94 -17.25 19.30
CA ARG A 377 3.79 -18.33 18.79
C ARG A 377 3.11 -19.68 18.79
N GLU A 378 2.41 -20.01 19.85
CA GLU A 378 1.73 -21.28 20.05
C GLU A 378 0.62 -21.48 19.01
N GLU A 379 -0.19 -20.44 18.82
CA GLU A 379 -1.24 -20.47 17.79
C GLU A 379 -0.66 -20.51 16.38
N LEU A 380 0.45 -19.81 16.12
CA LEU A 380 1.14 -19.88 14.83
C LEU A 380 1.62 -21.32 14.55
N PHE A 381 2.20 -21.99 15.55
CA PHE A 381 2.61 -23.39 15.45
C PHE A 381 1.42 -24.31 15.15
N LEU A 382 0.34 -24.21 15.93
CA LEU A 382 -0.84 -25.06 15.78
C LEU A 382 -1.52 -24.85 14.41
N ASN A 383 -1.65 -23.62 13.98
CA ASN A 383 -2.28 -23.28 12.71
C ASN A 383 -1.44 -23.76 11.51
N LEU A 384 -0.11 -23.59 11.55
CA LEU A 384 0.78 -24.12 10.52
C LEU A 384 0.73 -25.65 10.47
N LYS A 385 0.80 -26.31 11.63
CA LYS A 385 0.70 -27.78 11.72
C LYS A 385 -0.62 -28.29 11.13
N ASP A 386 -1.72 -27.65 11.45
CA ASP A 386 -3.04 -28.00 10.92
C ASP A 386 -3.09 -27.85 9.38
N LEU A 387 -2.64 -26.72 8.84
CA LEU A 387 -2.61 -26.49 7.40
C LEU A 387 -1.66 -27.44 6.65
N LEU A 388 -0.54 -27.82 7.25
CA LEU A 388 0.38 -28.80 6.66
C LEU A 388 -0.19 -30.21 6.64
N ARG A 389 -0.96 -30.59 7.67
CA ARG A 389 -1.63 -31.92 7.78
C ARG A 389 -2.88 -32.00 6.91
N ASN A 390 -3.57 -30.89 6.68
CA ASN A 390 -4.86 -30.84 6.02
C ASN A 390 -4.82 -30.00 4.72
N PRO A 391 -4.29 -30.53 3.60
CA PRO A 391 -4.21 -29.81 2.31
C PRO A 391 -5.58 -29.30 1.82
N GLY A 392 -6.66 -30.05 2.08
CA GLY A 392 -8.03 -29.64 1.74
C GLY A 392 -8.44 -28.32 2.41
N LYS A 393 -8.08 -28.12 3.69
CA LYS A 393 -8.31 -26.86 4.41
C LYS A 393 -7.52 -25.69 3.81
N SER A 394 -6.27 -25.97 3.42
CA SER A 394 -5.43 -24.95 2.75
C SER A 394 -6.04 -24.53 1.41
N THR A 395 -6.56 -25.47 0.62
CA THR A 395 -7.25 -25.20 -0.64
C THR A 395 -8.52 -24.37 -0.40
N GLU A 396 -9.36 -24.78 0.55
CA GLU A 396 -10.59 -24.08 0.89
C GLU A 396 -10.35 -22.61 1.30
N LEU A 397 -9.35 -22.37 2.15
CA LEU A 397 -8.94 -21.00 2.52
C LEU A 397 -8.54 -20.18 1.30
N SER A 398 -7.77 -20.76 0.40
CA SER A 398 -7.28 -20.11 -0.81
C SER A 398 -8.41 -19.78 -1.79
N GLU A 399 -9.37 -20.67 -1.95
CA GLU A 399 -10.54 -20.47 -2.82
C GLU A 399 -11.44 -19.36 -2.28
N ARG A 400 -11.73 -19.37 -0.97
CA ARG A 400 -12.47 -18.27 -0.32
C ARG A 400 -11.77 -16.94 -0.48
N ALA A 401 -10.45 -16.91 -0.32
CA ALA A 401 -9.64 -15.69 -0.50
C ALA A 401 -9.71 -15.18 -1.94
N LYS A 402 -9.64 -16.06 -2.94
CA LYS A 402 -9.82 -15.70 -4.37
C LYS A 402 -11.21 -15.14 -4.64
N THR A 403 -12.25 -15.78 -4.12
CA THR A 403 -13.64 -15.30 -4.28
C THR A 403 -13.78 -13.87 -3.74
N ILE A 404 -13.29 -13.59 -2.53
CA ILE A 404 -13.31 -12.24 -1.96
C ILE A 404 -12.60 -11.23 -2.87
N ILE A 405 -11.45 -11.61 -3.42
CA ILE A 405 -10.69 -10.72 -4.31
C ILE A 405 -11.50 -10.42 -5.56
N LEU A 406 -12.05 -11.43 -6.24
CA LEU A 406 -12.84 -11.27 -7.46
C LEU A 406 -14.09 -10.41 -7.25
N GLU A 407 -14.82 -10.62 -6.16
CA GLU A 407 -16.02 -9.85 -5.81
C GLU A 407 -15.72 -8.37 -5.53
N ASN A 408 -14.51 -8.05 -5.07
CA ASN A 408 -14.09 -6.70 -4.73
C ASN A 408 -13.30 -5.99 -5.83
N GLN A 409 -12.99 -6.65 -6.95
CA GLN A 409 -12.32 -6.07 -8.11
C GLN A 409 -13.22 -5.07 -8.88
N GLY A 410 -12.60 -4.34 -9.82
CA GLY A 410 -13.27 -3.35 -10.68
C GLY A 410 -13.38 -1.96 -10.05
N ALA A 411 -12.85 -1.75 -8.85
CA ALA A 411 -12.85 -0.44 -8.20
C ALA A 411 -12.12 0.63 -9.04
N THR A 412 -11.00 0.28 -9.68
CA THR A 412 -10.24 1.20 -10.54
C THR A 412 -11.07 1.65 -11.75
N ALA A 413 -11.77 0.73 -12.41
CA ALA A 413 -12.63 1.04 -13.56
C ALA A 413 -13.79 1.96 -13.15
N ARG A 414 -14.47 1.66 -12.02
CA ARG A 414 -15.52 2.52 -11.47
C ARG A 414 -15.04 3.92 -11.11
N ASN A 415 -13.83 4.03 -10.54
CA ASN A 415 -13.19 5.32 -10.25
C ASN A 415 -12.86 6.08 -11.55
N LEU A 416 -12.33 5.40 -12.57
CA LEU A 416 -12.04 6.01 -13.87
C LEU A 416 -13.30 6.56 -14.54
N GLU A 417 -14.41 5.81 -14.54
CA GLU A 417 -15.70 6.27 -15.04
C GLU A 417 -16.16 7.56 -14.34
N CYS A 418 -16.04 7.59 -13.01
CA CYS A 418 -16.35 8.76 -12.20
C CYS A 418 -15.48 9.97 -12.57
N ILE A 419 -14.17 9.77 -12.73
CA ILE A 419 -13.20 10.80 -13.11
C ILE A 419 -13.50 11.36 -14.50
N SER A 420 -13.87 10.51 -15.46
CA SER A 420 -14.09 10.90 -16.86
C SER A 420 -15.17 11.95 -17.03
N LYS A 421 -16.18 11.97 -16.16
CA LYS A 421 -17.28 12.96 -16.15
C LYS A 421 -16.76 14.38 -15.87
N TYR A 422 -15.67 14.52 -15.14
CA TYR A 422 -15.09 15.81 -14.78
C TYR A 422 -13.98 16.24 -15.73
N GLN A 423 -13.22 15.29 -16.29
CA GLN A 423 -12.18 15.58 -17.27
C GLN A 423 -12.77 16.10 -18.59
N ARG A 424 -13.85 15.50 -19.10
CA ARG A 424 -14.55 15.97 -20.32
C ARG A 424 -15.08 17.40 -20.16
N ARG A 425 -15.68 17.73 -19.01
CA ARG A 425 -16.19 19.08 -18.74
C ARG A 425 -15.11 20.16 -18.73
N SER A 426 -13.85 19.78 -18.46
CA SER A 426 -12.71 20.68 -18.46
C SER A 426 -12.22 21.03 -19.89
N ILE A 427 -12.50 20.17 -20.88
CA ILE A 427 -12.14 20.37 -22.29
C ILE A 427 -13.09 21.39 -22.98
N TYR A 428 -14.36 21.40 -22.62
CA TYR A 428 -15.39 22.28 -23.22
C TYR A 428 -15.54 23.65 -22.52
N ARG A 429 -14.70 23.98 -21.56
CA ARG A 429 -14.68 25.29 -20.90
C ARG A 429 -13.43 26.08 -21.27
N VAL A 430 -13.21 26.28 -22.58
CA VAL A 430 -12.27 27.24 -23.16
C VAL A 430 -13.00 28.54 -23.47
#